data_43199e8e7f246b75686a4575469f08f7
#
_entry.id   43199e8e7f246b75686a4575469f08f7
#
_cell.length_a   1.000
_cell.length_b   1.000
_cell.length_c   1.000
_cell.angle_alpha   90.00
_cell.angle_beta   90.00
_cell.angle_gamma   90.00
#
_symmetry.space_group_name_H-M   'P 1'
#
loop_
_entity.id
_entity.type
_entity.pdbx_description
1 polymer ?
#
loop_
_entity_poly.entity_id
_entity_poly.type
_entity_poly.pdbx_seq_one_letter_code
_entity_poly.pdbx_strand_id
1 'polypeptide(L)'
;SITGESDAVRKLTETELESIDDIDSITDLDTICFMGTNVISGSAKGIVIKSGDSTYFGKVAHTLSLGKPKTNFQKGIESISKLLIKFMLVLIPLVFIVNYQKHNTVLAFTFAVAIAITITPLLLPVILSSCLSKGAVRMSKKKTIVKKLDSIQNFGAMNILCTDKTGTLTEDKIVLEKYLDVYGNENIRVLKHAFLNSYFQTGLKGSIDEAVIHRALKSDLSSLVTEFKKIDEIPFDFSRRRLSVVVENDNQKYLITKGAVEEILNICTTIDYEHEVIPITKEIKDNIRKIANDLNEEGLRVVAVCQKKNINNIETFSVKDESQMSLVGFIGFLDPPKESAKLAIEKLNNAGIRVIVLTGDNAAVTK
;
A
#
# COMPACT_ATOMS: atom_id res chain seq x y z
N SER A 1 -1.06 0.58 -7.76
CA SER A 1 -0.44 1.91 -7.66
C SER A 1 -1.44 3.07 -7.65
N ILE A 2 -2.56 3.02 -8.38
CA ILE A 2 -3.61 4.07 -8.33
C ILE A 2 -4.42 3.98 -7.04
N THR A 3 -4.66 2.78 -6.55
CA THR A 3 -5.38 2.49 -5.29
C THR A 3 -4.46 2.47 -4.06
N GLY A 4 -3.14 2.57 -4.24
CA GLY A 4 -2.15 2.39 -3.18
C GLY A 4 -1.73 0.93 -2.97
N GLU A 5 -2.45 -0.03 -3.54
CA GLU A 5 -2.14 -1.45 -3.41
C GLU A 5 -1.04 -1.91 -4.38
N SER A 6 -0.21 -2.85 -3.92
CA SER A 6 0.89 -3.42 -4.70
C SER A 6 0.45 -4.60 -5.58
N ASP A 7 -0.76 -5.11 -5.38
CA ASP A 7 -1.25 -6.28 -6.08
C ASP A 7 -1.50 -5.99 -7.57
N ALA A 8 -1.11 -6.94 -8.41
CA ALA A 8 -1.32 -6.85 -9.85
C ALA A 8 -2.80 -7.15 -10.18
N VAL A 9 -3.38 -6.35 -11.05
CA VAL A 9 -4.76 -6.52 -11.53
C VAL A 9 -4.73 -7.00 -12.97
N ARG A 10 -5.45 -8.09 -13.26
CA ARG A 10 -5.61 -8.61 -14.62
C ARG A 10 -6.41 -7.62 -15.46
N LYS A 11 -6.00 -7.46 -16.72
CA LYS A 11 -6.76 -6.70 -17.72
C LYS A 11 -7.26 -7.62 -18.82
N LEU A 12 -8.52 -7.44 -19.20
CA LEU A 12 -9.25 -8.25 -20.16
C LEU A 12 -9.65 -7.41 -21.38
N THR A 13 -9.96 -8.08 -22.49
CA THR A 13 -10.45 -7.41 -23.70
C THR A 13 -11.95 -7.19 -23.67
N GLU A 14 -12.67 -8.01 -22.89
CA GLU A 14 -14.14 -7.98 -22.75
C GLU A 14 -14.49 -8.11 -21.28
N THR A 15 -15.52 -7.41 -20.85
CA THR A 15 -16.10 -7.52 -19.50
C THR A 15 -17.59 -7.84 -19.67
N GLU A 16 -18.05 -8.91 -19.02
CA GLU A 16 -19.47 -9.19 -18.86
C GLU A 16 -20.02 -8.27 -17.77
N LEU A 17 -20.53 -7.10 -18.15
CA LEU A 17 -21.25 -6.21 -17.26
C LEU A 17 -22.74 -6.51 -17.40
N GLU A 18 -23.38 -6.97 -16.33
CA GLU A 18 -24.84 -7.15 -16.31
C GLU A 18 -25.57 -5.79 -16.38
N SER A 19 -24.97 -4.72 -15.80
CA SER A 19 -25.43 -3.34 -15.98
C SER A 19 -24.30 -2.31 -15.76
N ILE A 20 -24.44 -1.10 -16.33
CA ILE A 20 -23.51 0.03 -16.11
C ILE A 20 -23.65 0.56 -14.68
N ASP A 21 -24.77 0.34 -14.03
CA ASP A 21 -25.09 0.84 -12.68
C ASP A 21 -24.38 0.04 -11.58
N ASP A 22 -23.80 -1.12 -11.90
CA ASP A 22 -23.05 -1.96 -10.95
C ASP A 22 -21.57 -1.54 -10.80
N ILE A 23 -21.14 -0.44 -11.44
CA ILE A 23 -19.76 0.04 -11.38
C ILE A 23 -19.61 1.09 -10.29
N ASP A 24 -19.11 0.71 -9.14
CA ASP A 24 -18.80 1.62 -8.03
C ASP A 24 -17.65 2.57 -8.37
N SER A 25 -16.67 2.12 -9.14
CA SER A 25 -15.53 2.94 -9.58
C SER A 25 -15.01 2.54 -10.96
N ILE A 26 -14.61 3.53 -11.74
CA ILE A 26 -13.91 3.32 -13.02
C ILE A 26 -12.62 2.50 -12.88
N THR A 27 -12.02 2.49 -11.68
CA THR A 27 -10.81 1.71 -11.37
C THR A 27 -11.06 0.21 -11.34
N ASP A 28 -12.30 -0.22 -11.15
CA ASP A 28 -12.70 -1.61 -11.02
C ASP A 28 -12.92 -2.29 -12.39
N LEU A 29 -12.92 -1.48 -13.46
CA LEU A 29 -13.05 -2.00 -14.82
C LEU A 29 -11.79 -2.72 -15.30
N ASP A 30 -11.93 -4.00 -15.60
CA ASP A 30 -10.85 -4.85 -16.10
C ASP A 30 -10.42 -4.54 -17.54
N THR A 31 -11.24 -3.83 -18.29
CA THR A 31 -10.95 -3.45 -19.67
C THR A 31 -10.16 -2.14 -19.81
N ILE A 32 -10.00 -1.37 -18.74
CA ILE A 32 -9.33 -0.07 -18.75
C ILE A 32 -7.93 -0.16 -18.15
N CYS A 33 -6.93 0.29 -18.93
CA CYS A 33 -5.57 0.51 -18.45
C CYS A 33 -5.36 2.00 -18.15
N PHE A 34 -4.78 2.29 -16.99
CA PHE A 34 -4.60 3.66 -16.51
C PHE A 34 -3.17 4.16 -16.74
N MET A 35 -3.04 5.41 -17.17
CA MET A 35 -1.76 6.11 -17.20
C MET A 35 -1.14 6.14 -15.79
N GLY A 36 0.17 5.89 -15.69
CA GLY A 36 0.89 5.86 -14.41
C GLY A 36 0.90 4.48 -13.74
N THR A 37 0.40 3.43 -14.41
CA THR A 37 0.53 2.03 -13.98
C THR A 37 1.55 1.29 -14.86
N ASN A 38 2.16 0.23 -14.31
CA ASN A 38 3.15 -0.59 -15.01
C ASN A 38 2.54 -1.92 -15.44
N VAL A 39 2.92 -2.40 -16.62
CA VAL A 39 2.63 -3.77 -17.06
C VAL A 39 3.64 -4.70 -16.39
N ILE A 40 3.17 -5.60 -15.54
CA ILE A 40 4.01 -6.56 -14.82
C ILE A 40 4.30 -7.78 -15.70
N SER A 41 3.31 -8.24 -16.46
CA SER A 41 3.42 -9.42 -17.31
C SER A 41 2.46 -9.33 -18.50
N GLY A 42 2.82 -9.99 -19.60
CA GLY A 42 2.00 -10.06 -20.80
C GLY A 42 2.14 -8.86 -21.74
N SER A 43 1.34 -8.85 -22.79
CA SER A 43 1.26 -7.77 -23.78
C SER A 43 -0.17 -7.61 -24.27
N ALA A 44 -0.57 -6.40 -24.59
CA ALA A 44 -1.89 -6.10 -25.14
C ALA A 44 -1.83 -4.96 -26.14
N LYS A 45 -2.84 -4.88 -26.99
CA LYS A 45 -3.12 -3.70 -27.83
C LYS A 45 -4.32 -2.97 -27.25
N GLY A 46 -4.25 -1.66 -27.14
CA GLY A 46 -5.32 -0.84 -26.61
C GLY A 46 -5.59 0.38 -27.46
N ILE A 47 -6.77 0.96 -27.31
CA ILE A 47 -7.17 2.23 -27.91
C ILE A 47 -7.03 3.32 -26.88
N VAL A 48 -6.32 4.40 -27.19
CA VAL A 48 -6.20 5.56 -26.29
C VAL A 48 -7.51 6.33 -26.29
N ILE A 49 -8.18 6.34 -25.13
CA ILE A 49 -9.48 7.00 -24.95
C ILE A 49 -9.30 8.43 -24.45
N LYS A 50 -8.29 8.66 -23.61
CA LYS A 50 -7.97 9.97 -23.01
C LYS A 50 -6.46 10.16 -22.92
N SER A 51 -5.99 11.40 -23.05
CA SER A 51 -4.58 11.74 -22.95
C SER A 51 -4.37 13.00 -22.09
N GLY A 52 -3.14 13.20 -21.58
CA GLY A 52 -2.75 14.36 -20.79
C GLY A 52 -3.64 14.59 -19.58
N ASP A 53 -4.07 15.82 -19.37
CA ASP A 53 -4.87 16.25 -18.21
C ASP A 53 -6.27 15.63 -18.16
N SER A 54 -6.77 15.09 -19.28
CA SER A 54 -8.07 14.43 -19.33
C SER A 54 -8.05 12.99 -18.80
N THR A 55 -6.86 12.41 -18.61
CA THR A 55 -6.70 11.07 -18.00
C THR A 55 -7.05 11.08 -16.53
N TYR A 56 -7.27 9.91 -15.93
CA TYR A 56 -7.49 9.78 -14.48
C TYR A 56 -6.31 10.35 -13.69
N PHE A 57 -5.09 9.94 -14.05
CA PHE A 57 -3.86 10.45 -13.44
C PHE A 57 -3.65 11.96 -13.69
N GLY A 58 -3.99 12.46 -14.89
CA GLY A 58 -3.93 13.87 -15.21
C GLY A 58 -4.82 14.73 -14.31
N LYS A 59 -6.03 14.27 -14.00
CA LYS A 59 -6.93 14.95 -13.06
C LYS A 59 -6.33 15.01 -11.65
N VAL A 60 -5.74 13.92 -11.18
CA VAL A 60 -5.03 13.87 -9.88
C VAL A 60 -3.85 14.84 -9.89
N ALA A 61 -3.03 14.81 -10.92
CA ALA A 61 -1.88 15.71 -11.08
C ALA A 61 -2.31 17.18 -11.14
N HIS A 62 -3.39 17.49 -11.87
CA HIS A 62 -3.97 18.83 -11.91
C HIS A 62 -4.45 19.27 -10.52
N THR A 63 -5.15 18.44 -9.78
CA THR A 63 -5.59 18.73 -8.40
C THR A 63 -4.41 18.99 -7.48
N LEU A 64 -3.31 18.27 -7.63
CA LEU A 64 -2.07 18.48 -6.89
C LEU A 64 -1.33 19.77 -7.30
N SER A 65 -1.50 20.22 -8.56
CA SER A 65 -0.90 21.45 -9.09
C SER A 65 -1.71 22.69 -8.74
N LEU A 66 -3.01 22.57 -8.49
CA LEU A 66 -3.83 23.64 -7.91
C LEU A 66 -3.21 24.00 -6.58
N GLY A 67 -2.66 25.22 -6.49
CA GLY A 67 -1.85 25.66 -5.37
C GLY A 67 -2.45 25.31 -4.02
N LYS A 68 -1.63 24.77 -3.12
CA LYS A 68 -2.07 24.42 -1.76
C LYS A 68 -2.69 25.63 -1.08
N PRO A 69 -3.81 25.49 -0.37
CA PRO A 69 -4.40 26.58 0.36
C PRO A 69 -3.39 27.19 1.33
N LYS A 70 -3.37 28.52 1.40
CA LYS A 70 -2.47 29.25 2.31
C LYS A 70 -2.71 28.80 3.75
N THR A 71 -1.64 28.53 4.46
CA THR A 71 -1.69 28.17 5.88
C THR A 71 -2.20 29.33 6.70
N ASN A 72 -2.73 29.05 7.92
CA ASN A 72 -3.16 30.11 8.85
C ASN A 72 -2.02 31.06 9.20
N PHE A 73 -0.79 30.54 9.25
CA PHE A 73 0.39 31.35 9.48
C PHE A 73 0.69 32.30 8.30
N GLN A 74 0.66 31.80 7.05
CA GLN A 74 0.82 32.65 5.87
C GLN A 74 -0.25 33.75 5.80
N LYS A 75 -1.51 33.41 6.14
CA LYS A 75 -2.60 34.40 6.25
C LYS A 75 -2.33 35.43 7.33
N GLY A 76 -1.76 35.02 8.47
CA GLY A 76 -1.36 35.90 9.55
C GLY A 76 -0.30 36.90 9.12
N ILE A 77 0.78 36.44 8.45
CA ILE A 77 1.84 37.30 7.90
C ILE A 77 1.27 38.27 6.88
N GLU A 78 0.41 37.81 5.97
CA GLU A 78 -0.24 38.65 4.96
C GLU A 78 -1.12 39.73 5.60
N SER A 79 -1.82 39.38 6.70
CA SER A 79 -2.64 40.32 7.47
C SER A 79 -1.78 41.41 8.13
N ILE A 80 -0.68 41.05 8.76
CA ILE A 80 0.29 42.00 9.34
C ILE A 80 0.88 42.92 8.24
N SER A 81 1.30 42.31 7.13
CA SER A 81 1.84 43.10 5.99
C SER A 81 0.82 44.10 5.46
N LYS A 82 -0.45 43.70 5.30
CA LYS A 82 -1.54 44.59 4.89
C LYS A 82 -1.78 45.74 5.89
N LEU A 83 -1.69 45.42 7.18
CA LEU A 83 -1.82 46.42 8.24
C LEU A 83 -0.71 47.46 8.15
N LEU A 84 0.55 47.01 8.00
CA LEU A 84 1.69 47.91 7.86
C LEU A 84 1.62 48.76 6.62
N ILE A 85 1.15 48.25 5.48
CA ILE A 85 0.91 49.03 4.26
C ILE A 85 -0.15 50.11 4.52
N LYS A 86 -1.24 49.81 5.24
CA LYS A 86 -2.23 50.82 5.61
C LYS A 86 -1.64 51.93 6.47
N PHE A 87 -0.81 51.57 7.46
CA PHE A 87 -0.08 52.54 8.27
C PHE A 87 0.83 53.44 7.40
N MET A 88 1.57 52.84 6.46
CA MET A 88 2.42 53.59 5.52
C MET A 88 1.61 54.61 4.68
N LEU A 89 0.45 54.19 4.15
CA LEU A 89 -0.41 55.05 3.33
C LEU A 89 -0.93 56.27 4.09
N VAL A 90 -1.03 56.21 5.41
CA VAL A 90 -1.46 57.31 6.28
C VAL A 90 -0.26 58.13 6.76
N LEU A 91 0.78 57.49 7.25
CA LEU A 91 1.93 58.14 7.87
C LEU A 91 2.82 58.89 6.87
N ILE A 92 3.07 58.29 5.70
CA ILE A 92 3.96 58.94 4.69
C ILE A 92 3.44 60.27 4.23
N PRO A 93 2.16 60.45 3.80
CA PRO A 93 1.61 61.75 3.47
C PRO A 93 1.61 62.72 4.66
N LEU A 94 1.28 62.22 5.86
CA LEU A 94 1.28 63.09 7.06
C LEU A 94 2.67 63.66 7.34
N VAL A 95 3.70 62.78 7.33
CA VAL A 95 5.10 63.18 7.54
C VAL A 95 5.57 64.14 6.43
N PHE A 96 5.18 63.85 5.19
CA PHE A 96 5.51 64.74 4.06
C PHE A 96 4.92 66.12 4.25
N ILE A 97 3.64 66.24 4.59
CA ILE A 97 2.95 67.52 4.80
C ILE A 97 3.59 68.29 5.95
N VAL A 98 3.88 67.67 7.08
CA VAL A 98 4.48 68.32 8.25
C VAL A 98 5.89 68.85 7.94
N ASN A 99 6.68 68.07 7.20
CA ASN A 99 8.03 68.49 6.81
C ASN A 99 8.06 69.47 5.68
N TYR A 100 7.09 69.41 4.75
CA TYR A 100 6.96 70.43 3.66
C TYR A 100 6.73 71.85 4.19
N GLN A 101 6.04 72.01 5.31
CA GLN A 101 5.83 73.32 5.94
C GLN A 101 7.09 73.86 6.64
N LYS A 102 8.04 73.00 7.00
CA LYS A 102 9.25 73.38 7.77
C LYS A 102 10.52 73.41 6.93
N HIS A 103 10.58 72.66 5.82
CA HIS A 103 11.79 72.41 5.06
C HIS A 103 11.52 72.47 3.53
N ASN A 104 12.63 72.45 2.74
CA ASN A 104 12.56 72.34 1.31
C ASN A 104 11.87 71.02 0.86
N THR A 105 11.13 71.05 -0.23
CA THR A 105 10.37 69.94 -0.79
C THR A 105 11.21 68.66 -0.96
N VAL A 106 12.46 68.80 -1.40
CA VAL A 106 13.38 67.62 -1.56
C VAL A 106 13.69 66.97 -0.22
N LEU A 107 13.92 67.77 0.83
CA LEU A 107 14.23 67.25 2.15
C LEU A 107 13.00 66.57 2.78
N ALA A 108 11.80 67.14 2.62
CA ALA A 108 10.58 66.54 3.06
C ALA A 108 10.28 65.20 2.37
N PHE A 109 10.56 65.10 1.08
CA PHE A 109 10.40 63.87 0.32
C PHE A 109 11.39 62.77 0.76
N THR A 110 12.69 63.11 0.87
CA THR A 110 13.70 62.13 1.34
C THR A 110 13.39 61.61 2.73
N PHE A 111 12.90 62.47 3.64
CA PHE A 111 12.51 62.06 4.98
C PHE A 111 11.28 61.11 4.98
N ALA A 112 10.28 61.42 4.14
CA ALA A 112 9.12 60.56 3.98
C ALA A 112 9.49 59.16 3.42
N VAL A 113 10.39 59.11 2.43
CA VAL A 113 10.93 57.86 1.88
C VAL A 113 11.74 57.06 2.93
N ALA A 114 12.58 57.72 3.74
CA ALA A 114 13.33 57.10 4.79
C ALA A 114 12.43 56.41 5.83
N ILE A 115 11.33 57.09 6.21
CA ILE A 115 10.33 56.53 7.12
C ILE A 115 9.60 55.31 6.47
N ALA A 116 9.25 55.42 5.18
CA ALA A 116 8.63 54.34 4.44
C ALA A 116 9.51 53.05 4.47
N ILE A 117 10.81 53.19 4.22
CA ILE A 117 11.78 52.09 4.26
C ILE A 117 11.88 51.51 5.67
N THR A 118 11.90 52.38 6.70
CA THR A 118 12.05 51.97 8.10
C THR A 118 10.81 51.16 8.62
N ILE A 119 9.61 51.52 8.20
CA ILE A 119 8.37 50.84 8.57
C ILE A 119 8.21 49.52 7.84
N THR A 120 8.86 49.36 6.67
CA THR A 120 8.78 48.10 5.92
C THR A 120 9.45 46.96 6.70
N PRO A 121 8.77 45.84 7.01
CA PRO A 121 9.32 44.77 7.85
C PRO A 121 10.29 43.87 7.06
N LEU A 122 11.44 44.43 6.62
CA LEU A 122 12.43 43.72 5.80
C LEU A 122 13.05 42.53 6.52
N LEU A 123 13.14 42.57 7.85
CA LEU A 123 13.77 41.50 8.68
C LEU A 123 12.82 40.35 8.97
N LEU A 124 11.50 40.52 8.86
CA LEU A 124 10.55 39.45 9.20
C LEU A 124 10.73 38.18 8.36
N PRO A 125 10.83 38.21 7.02
CA PRO A 125 11.10 37.03 6.20
C PRO A 125 12.45 36.38 6.52
N VAL A 126 13.46 37.17 6.84
CA VAL A 126 14.82 36.68 7.17
C VAL A 126 14.82 35.92 8.50
N ILE A 127 14.17 36.48 9.53
CA ILE A 127 14.03 35.83 10.84
C ILE A 127 13.24 34.53 10.71
N LEU A 128 12.15 34.54 9.96
CA LEU A 128 11.33 33.36 9.71
C LEU A 128 12.14 32.26 9.01
N SER A 129 12.80 32.58 7.90
CA SER A 129 13.62 31.63 7.16
C SER A 129 14.74 31.04 8.05
N SER A 130 15.35 31.87 8.88
CA SER A 130 16.39 31.42 9.82
C SER A 130 15.82 30.47 10.89
N CYS A 131 14.65 30.78 11.48
CA CYS A 131 13.99 29.93 12.47
C CYS A 131 13.56 28.59 11.86
N LEU A 132 12.96 28.61 10.68
CA LEU A 132 12.52 27.40 9.96
C LEU A 132 13.71 26.53 9.54
N SER A 133 14.79 27.15 9.07
CA SER A 133 16.03 26.44 8.74
C SER A 133 16.64 25.73 9.96
N LYS A 134 16.69 26.40 11.11
CA LYS A 134 17.11 25.75 12.38
C LYS A 134 16.18 24.60 12.77
N GLY A 135 14.88 24.76 12.58
CA GLY A 135 13.87 23.70 12.76
C GLY A 135 14.17 22.50 11.86
N ALA A 136 14.39 22.73 10.56
CA ALA A 136 14.72 21.69 9.58
C ALA A 136 15.99 20.92 9.95
N VAL A 137 17.06 21.62 10.38
CA VAL A 137 18.30 21.00 10.84
C VAL A 137 18.07 20.12 12.08
N ARG A 138 17.23 20.55 13.03
CA ARG A 138 16.89 19.72 14.20
C ARG A 138 16.10 18.47 13.80
N MET A 139 15.18 18.58 12.85
CA MET A 139 14.40 17.45 12.33
C MET A 139 15.29 16.48 11.54
N SER A 140 16.26 16.99 10.75
CA SER A 140 17.23 16.18 10.03
C SER A 140 18.07 15.31 10.98
N LYS A 141 18.48 15.83 12.14
CA LYS A 141 19.18 15.04 13.17
C LYS A 141 18.32 13.91 13.74
N LYS A 142 16.99 14.01 13.62
CA LYS A 142 16.00 12.97 13.98
C LYS A 142 15.55 12.14 12.75
N LYS A 143 16.38 12.09 11.70
CA LYS A 143 16.13 11.32 10.46
C LYS A 143 14.89 11.77 9.68
N THR A 144 14.48 13.04 9.82
CA THR A 144 13.35 13.62 9.11
C THR A 144 13.83 14.67 8.12
N ILE A 145 13.60 14.47 6.83
CA ILE A 145 13.98 15.42 5.77
C ILE A 145 12.76 16.31 5.45
N VAL A 146 12.91 17.61 5.70
CA VAL A 146 11.88 18.60 5.38
C VAL A 146 12.09 19.09 3.96
N LYS A 147 11.16 18.78 3.06
CA LYS A 147 11.19 19.23 1.66
C LYS A 147 10.74 20.66 1.46
N LYS A 148 9.84 21.17 2.31
CA LYS A 148 9.32 22.55 2.29
C LYS A 148 9.37 23.12 3.69
N LEU A 149 10.11 24.21 3.89
CA LEU A 149 10.30 24.82 5.21
C LEU A 149 8.99 25.27 5.85
N ASP A 150 8.06 25.81 5.07
CA ASP A 150 6.76 26.26 5.56
C ASP A 150 5.93 25.14 6.20
N SER A 151 6.19 23.87 5.83
CA SER A 151 5.50 22.72 6.39
C SER A 151 5.82 22.48 7.87
N ILE A 152 6.97 22.97 8.37
CA ILE A 152 7.37 22.82 9.78
C ILE A 152 6.33 23.42 10.71
N GLN A 153 5.74 24.54 10.32
CA GLN A 153 4.74 25.22 11.14
C GLN A 153 3.41 24.48 11.17
N ASN A 154 3.05 23.81 10.07
CA ASN A 154 1.86 22.96 10.03
C ASN A 154 1.96 21.80 11.00
N PHE A 155 3.17 21.22 11.19
CA PHE A 155 3.40 20.18 12.17
C PHE A 155 3.07 20.62 13.60
N GLY A 156 3.37 21.87 13.95
CA GLY A 156 3.05 22.42 15.28
C GLY A 156 1.57 22.71 15.52
N ALA A 157 0.78 22.79 14.45
CA ALA A 157 -0.64 23.16 14.50
C ALA A 157 -1.59 22.04 14.03
N MET A 158 -1.05 20.85 13.66
CA MET A 158 -1.88 19.76 13.19
C MET A 158 -2.64 19.12 14.35
N ASN A 159 -3.89 18.76 14.10
CA ASN A 159 -4.75 17.99 14.98
C ASN A 159 -5.15 16.63 14.37
N ILE A 160 -4.90 16.45 13.08
CA ILE A 160 -5.17 15.20 12.36
C ILE A 160 -3.92 14.86 11.51
N LEU A 161 -3.46 13.63 11.66
CA LEU A 161 -2.41 13.03 10.81
C LEU A 161 -3.03 11.88 10.00
N CYS A 162 -3.02 12.02 8.67
CA CYS A 162 -3.35 10.93 7.76
C CYS A 162 -2.04 10.22 7.37
N THR A 163 -1.98 8.91 7.59
CA THR A 163 -0.81 8.09 7.28
C THR A 163 -1.20 6.90 6.41
N ASP A 164 -0.31 6.48 5.55
CA ASP A 164 -0.42 5.21 4.83
C ASP A 164 -0.10 4.05 5.77
N LYS A 165 -0.69 2.87 5.53
CA LYS A 165 -0.41 1.64 6.28
C LYS A 165 0.88 0.99 5.80
N THR A 166 0.88 0.58 4.53
CA THR A 166 1.93 -0.29 3.95
C THR A 166 3.25 0.46 3.78
N GLY A 167 4.35 -0.11 4.27
CA GLY A 167 5.68 0.50 4.23
C GLY A 167 5.86 1.72 5.14
N THR A 168 4.79 2.30 5.72
CA THR A 168 4.84 3.43 6.65
C THR A 168 4.68 2.97 8.09
N LEU A 169 3.55 2.36 8.43
CA LEU A 169 3.29 1.77 9.75
C LEU A 169 3.79 0.33 9.82
N THR A 170 3.88 -0.36 8.69
CA THR A 170 4.37 -1.73 8.54
C THR A 170 5.76 -1.76 7.92
N GLU A 171 6.44 -2.90 8.01
CA GLU A 171 7.82 -3.09 7.53
C GLU A 171 7.95 -3.23 6.00
N ASP A 172 6.83 -3.24 5.26
CA ASP A 172 6.78 -3.54 3.82
C ASP A 172 7.39 -4.91 3.47
N LYS A 173 7.24 -5.84 4.40
CA LYS A 173 7.67 -7.24 4.25
C LYS A 173 6.56 -8.15 4.72
N ILE A 174 6.08 -8.98 3.82
CA ILE A 174 5.15 -10.05 4.18
C ILE A 174 5.94 -11.16 4.88
N VAL A 175 5.44 -11.62 6.03
CA VAL A 175 6.02 -12.72 6.80
C VAL A 175 5.01 -13.86 6.88
N LEU A 176 5.46 -15.10 6.66
CA LEU A 176 4.66 -16.29 6.94
C LEU A 176 4.65 -16.53 8.44
N GLU A 177 3.51 -16.27 9.09
CA GLU A 177 3.33 -16.38 10.53
C GLU A 177 2.80 -17.76 10.92
N LYS A 178 1.76 -18.25 10.22
CA LYS A 178 1.09 -19.51 10.54
C LYS A 178 1.06 -20.45 9.34
N TYR A 179 1.20 -21.76 9.62
CA TYR A 179 1.02 -22.85 8.67
C TYR A 179 0.23 -23.95 9.36
N LEU A 180 -1.07 -24.01 9.07
CA LEU A 180 -2.06 -24.76 9.82
C LEU A 180 -2.69 -25.87 8.99
N ASP A 181 -3.00 -27.00 9.61
CA ASP A 181 -3.82 -28.04 9.00
C ASP A 181 -5.30 -27.61 8.88
N VAL A 182 -6.13 -28.53 8.41
CA VAL A 182 -7.57 -28.30 8.19
C VAL A 182 -8.37 -28.10 9.48
N TYR A 183 -7.81 -28.38 10.63
CA TYR A 183 -8.40 -28.19 11.96
C TYR A 183 -7.82 -26.99 12.72
N GLY A 184 -6.84 -26.29 12.12
CA GLY A 184 -6.23 -25.10 12.71
C GLY A 184 -5.00 -25.38 13.58
N ASN A 185 -4.43 -26.59 13.56
CA ASN A 185 -3.21 -26.92 14.27
C ASN A 185 -1.98 -26.64 13.40
N GLU A 186 -0.89 -26.20 14.02
CA GLU A 186 0.37 -25.99 13.31
C GLU A 186 0.91 -27.29 12.73
N ASN A 187 1.20 -27.30 11.42
CA ASN A 187 1.60 -28.51 10.72
C ASN A 187 2.65 -28.24 9.64
N ILE A 188 3.87 -28.71 9.88
CA ILE A 188 5.04 -28.55 9.00
C ILE A 188 4.81 -29.10 7.58
N ARG A 189 3.91 -30.07 7.41
CA ARG A 189 3.55 -30.62 6.11
C ARG A 189 2.89 -29.58 5.20
N VAL A 190 2.09 -28.68 5.77
CA VAL A 190 1.50 -27.56 5.01
C VAL A 190 2.59 -26.64 4.49
N LEU A 191 3.57 -26.29 5.34
CA LEU A 191 4.73 -25.49 4.96
C LEU A 191 5.54 -26.18 3.86
N LYS A 192 5.75 -27.51 3.94
CA LYS A 192 6.44 -28.29 2.91
C LYS A 192 5.75 -28.16 1.54
N HIS A 193 4.43 -28.31 1.48
CA HIS A 193 3.69 -28.19 0.22
C HIS A 193 3.70 -26.75 -0.32
N ALA A 194 3.51 -25.76 0.56
CA ALA A 194 3.60 -24.36 0.20
C ALA A 194 4.99 -23.99 -0.36
N PHE A 195 6.05 -24.52 0.27
CA PHE A 195 7.43 -24.32 -0.16
C PHE A 195 7.68 -24.93 -1.55
N LEU A 196 7.30 -26.18 -1.77
CA LEU A 196 7.46 -26.82 -3.08
C LEU A 196 6.76 -26.02 -4.17
N ASN A 197 5.53 -25.55 -3.93
CA ASN A 197 4.79 -24.74 -4.87
C ASN A 197 5.49 -23.38 -5.13
N SER A 198 5.90 -22.67 -4.06
CA SER A 198 6.54 -21.34 -4.20
C SER A 198 7.96 -21.42 -4.79
N TYR A 199 8.70 -22.49 -4.48
CA TYR A 199 10.08 -22.65 -4.95
C TYR A 199 10.15 -23.01 -6.43
N PHE A 200 9.31 -23.95 -6.88
CA PHE A 200 9.37 -24.50 -8.23
C PHE A 200 8.56 -23.72 -9.29
N GLN A 201 7.76 -22.75 -8.90
CA GLN A 201 7.12 -21.84 -9.87
C GLN A 201 8.16 -21.02 -10.63
N THR A 202 7.93 -20.76 -11.94
CA THR A 202 8.87 -20.05 -12.83
C THR A 202 8.55 -18.57 -13.03
N GLY A 203 7.48 -18.04 -12.54
CA GLY A 203 7.14 -16.62 -12.65
C GLY A 203 7.98 -15.70 -11.75
N LEU A 204 7.70 -14.41 -11.78
CA LEU A 204 8.18 -13.47 -10.76
C LEU A 204 7.63 -13.92 -9.41
N LYS A 205 8.52 -14.27 -8.50
CA LYS A 205 8.15 -14.62 -7.13
C LYS A 205 7.63 -13.38 -6.44
N GLY A 206 6.37 -13.43 -6.02
CA GLY A 206 5.75 -12.38 -5.24
C GLY A 206 6.23 -12.40 -3.78
N SER A 207 5.89 -11.36 -3.03
CA SER A 207 6.22 -11.23 -1.60
C SER A 207 5.72 -12.43 -0.76
N ILE A 208 4.58 -13.01 -1.13
CA ILE A 208 4.03 -14.24 -0.53
C ILE A 208 4.97 -15.43 -0.74
N ASP A 209 5.49 -15.61 -1.96
CA ASP A 209 6.41 -16.71 -2.27
C ASP A 209 7.74 -16.58 -1.55
N GLU A 210 8.29 -15.37 -1.51
CA GLU A 210 9.51 -15.07 -0.78
C GLU A 210 9.35 -15.34 0.72
N ALA A 211 8.20 -14.98 1.32
CA ALA A 211 7.90 -15.25 2.71
C ALA A 211 7.84 -16.76 3.01
N VAL A 212 7.20 -17.54 2.14
CA VAL A 212 7.14 -19.01 2.27
C VAL A 212 8.55 -19.61 2.17
N ILE A 213 9.33 -19.25 1.16
CA ILE A 213 10.68 -19.74 0.95
C ILE A 213 11.57 -19.41 2.15
N HIS A 214 11.53 -18.16 2.62
CA HIS A 214 12.31 -17.74 3.77
C HIS A 214 11.96 -18.50 5.06
N ARG A 215 10.66 -18.74 5.31
CA ARG A 215 10.20 -19.52 6.47
C ARG A 215 10.65 -20.98 6.37
N ALA A 216 10.49 -21.59 5.19
CA ALA A 216 10.86 -22.98 4.96
C ALA A 216 12.36 -23.22 5.11
N LEU A 217 13.21 -22.30 4.62
CA LEU A 217 14.66 -22.39 4.80
C LEU A 217 15.07 -22.30 6.27
N LYS A 218 14.36 -21.51 7.08
CA LYS A 218 14.56 -21.48 8.55
C LYS A 218 14.10 -22.75 9.27
N SER A 219 13.24 -23.52 8.65
CA SER A 219 12.70 -24.78 9.20
C SER A 219 13.39 -26.03 8.62
N ASP A 220 14.61 -25.90 8.11
CA ASP A 220 15.45 -26.97 7.54
C ASP A 220 14.81 -27.78 6.40
N LEU A 221 13.90 -27.15 5.63
CA LEU A 221 13.25 -27.76 4.47
C LEU A 221 14.06 -27.62 3.17
N SER A 222 15.31 -27.20 3.25
CA SER A 222 16.17 -26.98 2.08
C SER A 222 16.47 -28.27 1.30
N SER A 223 16.49 -29.44 1.95
CA SER A 223 16.70 -30.75 1.30
C SER A 223 15.65 -31.06 0.25
N LEU A 224 14.42 -30.55 0.40
CA LEU A 224 13.32 -30.78 -0.53
C LEU A 224 13.63 -30.31 -1.97
N VAL A 225 14.52 -29.35 -2.13
CA VAL A 225 14.95 -28.85 -3.44
C VAL A 225 15.70 -29.93 -4.25
N THR A 226 16.43 -30.77 -3.56
CA THR A 226 17.18 -31.90 -4.17
C THR A 226 16.38 -33.19 -4.24
N GLU A 227 15.40 -33.36 -3.35
CA GLU A 227 14.53 -34.53 -3.31
C GLU A 227 13.44 -34.50 -4.39
N PHE A 228 12.95 -33.30 -4.72
CA PHE A 228 11.88 -33.10 -5.70
C PHE A 228 12.39 -32.50 -6.99
N LYS A 229 11.81 -32.93 -8.12
CA LYS A 229 12.06 -32.40 -9.44
C LYS A 229 10.79 -31.73 -9.97
N LYS A 230 10.91 -30.52 -10.53
CA LYS A 230 9.80 -29.90 -11.25
C LYS A 230 9.52 -30.64 -12.55
N ILE A 231 8.26 -30.95 -12.81
CA ILE A 231 7.77 -31.55 -14.05
C ILE A 231 7.04 -30.52 -14.90
N ASP A 232 6.06 -29.79 -14.31
CA ASP A 232 5.22 -28.84 -15.04
C ASP A 232 4.67 -27.77 -14.08
N GLU A 233 4.00 -26.77 -14.62
CA GLU A 233 3.26 -25.78 -13.83
C GLU A 233 2.01 -25.28 -14.55
N ILE A 234 1.01 -24.90 -13.79
CA ILE A 234 -0.14 -24.13 -14.25
C ILE A 234 -0.02 -22.74 -13.63
N PRO A 235 0.39 -21.72 -14.40
CA PRO A 235 0.69 -20.38 -13.88
C PRO A 235 -0.49 -19.74 -13.15
N PHE A 236 -0.19 -18.75 -12.31
CA PHE A 236 -1.21 -18.00 -11.62
C PHE A 236 -2.15 -17.31 -12.61
N ASP A 237 -3.43 -17.39 -12.33
CA ASP A 237 -4.47 -16.70 -13.07
C ASP A 237 -5.39 -15.93 -12.09
N PHE A 238 -5.63 -14.67 -12.37
CA PHE A 238 -6.43 -13.80 -11.50
C PHE A 238 -7.91 -14.22 -11.42
N SER A 239 -8.48 -14.78 -12.48
CA SER A 239 -9.85 -15.31 -12.46
C SER A 239 -9.95 -16.57 -11.61
N ARG A 240 -8.93 -17.41 -11.64
CA ARG A 240 -8.85 -18.65 -10.85
C ARG A 240 -8.29 -18.41 -9.44
N ARG A 241 -7.58 -17.32 -9.19
CA ARG A 241 -6.90 -16.95 -7.94
C ARG A 241 -6.08 -18.08 -7.33
N ARG A 242 -5.44 -18.91 -8.16
CA ARG A 242 -4.62 -20.03 -7.75
C ARG A 242 -3.51 -20.32 -8.74
N LEU A 243 -2.48 -21.00 -8.26
CA LEU A 243 -1.29 -21.42 -8.99
C LEU A 243 -0.96 -22.86 -8.62
N SER A 244 -0.61 -23.67 -9.60
CA SER A 244 -0.23 -25.07 -9.41
C SER A 244 1.15 -25.36 -9.94
N VAL A 245 1.87 -26.25 -9.22
CA VAL A 245 3.15 -26.80 -9.65
C VAL A 245 3.08 -28.31 -9.58
N VAL A 246 3.60 -28.97 -10.59
CA VAL A 246 3.76 -30.44 -10.61
C VAL A 246 5.20 -30.76 -10.25
N VAL A 247 5.38 -31.52 -9.21
CA VAL A 247 6.68 -32.00 -8.75
C VAL A 247 6.70 -33.52 -8.67
N GLU A 248 7.87 -34.11 -8.82
CA GLU A 248 8.08 -35.56 -8.76
C GLU A 248 9.11 -35.90 -7.69
N ASN A 249 8.83 -36.94 -6.91
CA ASN A 249 9.75 -37.58 -5.99
C ASN A 249 9.50 -39.10 -6.03
N ASP A 250 10.57 -39.91 -6.11
CA ASP A 250 10.51 -41.38 -6.14
C ASP A 250 9.51 -41.92 -7.18
N ASN A 251 9.54 -41.38 -8.40
CA ASN A 251 8.63 -41.69 -9.52
C ASN A 251 7.13 -41.44 -9.21
N GLN A 252 6.83 -40.67 -8.17
CA GLN A 252 5.47 -40.24 -7.85
C GLN A 252 5.31 -38.75 -8.14
N LYS A 253 4.33 -38.40 -8.96
CA LYS A 253 3.98 -37.03 -9.29
C LYS A 253 2.94 -36.48 -8.31
N TYR A 254 3.13 -35.20 -7.94
CA TYR A 254 2.24 -34.42 -7.06
C TYR A 254 1.88 -33.11 -7.76
N LEU A 255 0.59 -32.85 -7.90
CA LEU A 255 0.10 -31.53 -8.29
C LEU A 255 -0.19 -30.77 -7.00
N ILE A 256 0.55 -29.72 -6.73
CA ILE A 256 0.41 -28.89 -5.53
C ILE A 256 -0.12 -27.53 -5.94
N THR A 257 -1.27 -27.13 -5.41
CA THR A 257 -1.95 -25.90 -5.73
C THR A 257 -2.08 -25.01 -4.49
N LYS A 258 -1.79 -23.72 -4.62
CA LYS A 258 -2.09 -22.71 -3.60
C LYS A 258 -2.95 -21.62 -4.18
N GLY A 259 -3.84 -21.04 -3.37
CA GLY A 259 -4.74 -19.99 -3.83
C GLY A 259 -5.69 -19.48 -2.75
N ALA A 260 -6.61 -18.61 -3.16
CA ALA A 260 -7.65 -18.10 -2.27
C ALA A 260 -8.50 -19.25 -1.71
N VAL A 261 -8.88 -19.14 -0.44
CA VAL A 261 -9.53 -20.23 0.30
C VAL A 261 -10.76 -20.77 -0.41
N GLU A 262 -11.66 -19.89 -0.85
CA GLU A 262 -12.90 -20.30 -1.54
C GLU A 262 -12.61 -20.98 -2.87
N GLU A 263 -11.64 -20.48 -3.65
CA GLU A 263 -11.26 -21.03 -4.94
C GLU A 263 -10.63 -22.44 -4.80
N ILE A 264 -9.86 -22.65 -3.74
CA ILE A 264 -9.29 -23.97 -3.42
C ILE A 264 -10.39 -24.91 -2.93
N LEU A 265 -11.30 -24.46 -2.07
CA LEU A 265 -12.44 -25.27 -1.60
C LEU A 265 -13.37 -25.73 -2.73
N ASN A 266 -13.46 -24.95 -3.82
CA ASN A 266 -14.30 -25.30 -4.96
C ASN A 266 -13.71 -26.46 -5.80
N ILE A 267 -12.39 -26.67 -5.77
CA ILE A 267 -11.72 -27.75 -6.51
C ILE A 267 -11.40 -28.95 -5.63
N CYS A 268 -11.55 -28.81 -4.28
CA CYS A 268 -11.29 -29.90 -3.34
C CYS A 268 -12.53 -30.74 -3.09
N THR A 269 -12.37 -32.07 -3.14
CA THR A 269 -13.41 -33.05 -2.76
C THR A 269 -13.08 -33.76 -1.46
N THR A 270 -11.82 -33.70 -1.04
CA THR A 270 -11.31 -34.40 0.15
C THR A 270 -10.38 -33.48 0.93
N ILE A 271 -10.14 -33.83 2.20
CA ILE A 271 -9.04 -33.30 3.01
C ILE A 271 -7.96 -34.37 3.17
N ASP A 272 -6.71 -33.97 3.27
CA ASP A 272 -5.57 -34.84 3.55
C ASP A 272 -5.04 -34.54 4.95
N TYR A 273 -5.52 -35.25 5.93
CA TYR A 273 -5.17 -35.11 7.35
C TYR A 273 -4.45 -36.36 7.86
N GLU A 274 -3.28 -36.22 8.47
CA GLU A 274 -2.45 -37.32 9.02
C GLU A 274 -2.22 -38.49 8.04
N HIS A 275 -2.08 -38.17 6.73
CA HIS A 275 -1.95 -39.12 5.63
C HIS A 275 -3.24 -39.88 5.25
N GLU A 276 -4.35 -39.61 5.92
CA GLU A 276 -5.67 -40.13 5.56
C GLU A 276 -6.41 -39.13 4.65
N VAL A 277 -7.10 -39.66 3.64
CA VAL A 277 -7.90 -38.88 2.70
C VAL A 277 -9.37 -39.02 3.09
N ILE A 278 -9.95 -37.93 3.60
CA ILE A 278 -11.32 -37.92 4.13
C ILE A 278 -12.19 -37.05 3.20
N PRO A 279 -13.39 -37.50 2.80
CA PRO A 279 -14.31 -36.68 1.99
C PRO A 279 -14.71 -35.40 2.73
N ILE A 280 -14.77 -34.27 1.99
CA ILE A 280 -15.25 -33.01 2.53
C ILE A 280 -16.77 -33.05 2.70
N THR A 281 -17.22 -33.04 3.95
CA THR A 281 -18.62 -32.81 4.31
C THR A 281 -18.95 -31.32 4.38
N LYS A 282 -20.24 -30.99 4.41
CA LYS A 282 -20.67 -29.59 4.59
C LYS A 282 -20.14 -29.01 5.92
N GLU A 283 -20.19 -29.80 6.98
CA GLU A 283 -19.70 -29.41 8.32
C GLU A 283 -18.19 -29.08 8.30
N ILE A 284 -17.38 -29.93 7.65
CA ILE A 284 -15.94 -29.70 7.48
C ILE A 284 -15.71 -28.40 6.68
N LYS A 285 -16.48 -28.18 5.60
CA LYS A 285 -16.36 -26.98 4.78
C LYS A 285 -16.67 -25.70 5.56
N ASP A 286 -17.72 -25.74 6.39
CA ASP A 286 -18.12 -24.60 7.22
C ASP A 286 -17.07 -24.33 8.34
N ASN A 287 -16.48 -25.38 8.93
CA ASN A 287 -15.41 -25.23 9.89
C ASN A 287 -14.13 -24.64 9.28
N ILE A 288 -13.77 -25.07 8.08
CA ILE A 288 -12.64 -24.51 7.31
C ILE A 288 -12.83 -23.01 7.07
N ARG A 289 -14.02 -22.60 6.64
CA ARG A 289 -14.35 -21.18 6.45
C ARG A 289 -14.25 -20.39 7.73
N LYS A 290 -14.73 -20.97 8.84
CA LYS A 290 -14.62 -20.34 10.15
C LYS A 290 -13.17 -20.11 10.53
N ILE A 291 -12.30 -21.13 10.43
CA ILE A 291 -10.87 -20.99 10.72
C ILE A 291 -10.23 -19.90 9.84
N ALA A 292 -10.53 -19.89 8.55
CA ALA A 292 -10.00 -18.88 7.64
C ALA A 292 -10.47 -17.46 8.00
N ASN A 293 -11.73 -17.30 8.40
CA ASN A 293 -12.28 -16.02 8.84
C ASN A 293 -11.67 -15.57 10.17
N ASP A 294 -11.53 -16.48 11.16
CA ASP A 294 -10.90 -16.19 12.45
C ASP A 294 -9.46 -15.69 12.25
N LEU A 295 -8.71 -16.33 11.35
CA LEU A 295 -7.36 -15.88 10.97
C LEU A 295 -7.34 -14.52 10.27
N ASN A 296 -8.32 -14.24 9.40
CA ASN A 296 -8.46 -12.93 8.76
C ASN A 296 -8.82 -11.85 9.80
N GLU A 297 -9.64 -12.17 10.81
CA GLU A 297 -9.96 -11.26 11.91
C GLU A 297 -8.73 -10.98 12.80
N GLU A 298 -7.81 -11.93 12.91
CA GLU A 298 -6.49 -11.72 13.54
C GLU A 298 -5.55 -10.84 12.68
N GLY A 299 -5.98 -10.39 11.50
CA GLY A 299 -5.19 -9.57 10.58
C GLY A 299 -4.28 -10.34 9.65
N LEU A 300 -4.43 -11.66 9.57
CA LEU A 300 -3.64 -12.51 8.68
C LEU A 300 -4.29 -12.60 7.28
N ARG A 301 -3.49 -12.51 6.24
CA ARG A 301 -3.90 -12.88 4.87
C ARG A 301 -3.78 -14.39 4.71
N VAL A 302 -4.89 -15.09 4.49
CA VAL A 302 -4.94 -16.55 4.46
C VAL A 302 -4.92 -17.06 3.01
N VAL A 303 -4.05 -18.05 2.75
CA VAL A 303 -3.95 -18.77 1.48
C VAL A 303 -4.09 -20.27 1.78
N ALA A 304 -4.93 -20.95 1.03
CA ALA A 304 -5.11 -22.40 1.16
C ALA A 304 -4.12 -23.17 0.26
N VAL A 305 -3.74 -24.36 0.72
CA VAL A 305 -2.84 -25.27 0.01
C VAL A 305 -3.51 -26.63 -0.14
N CYS A 306 -3.56 -27.16 -1.35
CA CYS A 306 -4.10 -28.49 -1.66
C CYS A 306 -3.16 -29.29 -2.56
N GLN A 307 -3.38 -30.58 -2.65
CA GLN A 307 -2.60 -31.48 -3.48
C GLN A 307 -3.47 -32.52 -4.18
N LYS A 308 -2.93 -33.09 -5.25
CA LYS A 308 -3.46 -34.28 -5.92
C LYS A 308 -2.34 -35.26 -6.16
N LYS A 309 -2.56 -36.51 -5.76
CA LYS A 309 -1.64 -37.66 -5.94
C LYS A 309 -2.16 -38.56 -7.07
N ASN A 310 -1.39 -39.59 -7.42
CA ASN A 310 -1.76 -40.61 -8.39
C ASN A 310 -2.02 -40.05 -9.81
N ILE A 311 -1.18 -39.12 -10.24
CA ILE A 311 -1.26 -38.44 -11.54
C ILE A 311 -0.12 -38.84 -12.48
N ASN A 312 0.50 -40.00 -12.24
CA ASN A 312 1.68 -40.46 -13.01
C ASN A 312 1.40 -40.67 -14.49
N ASN A 313 0.14 -40.96 -14.85
CA ASN A 313 -0.30 -41.20 -16.23
C ASN A 313 -0.51 -39.91 -17.05
N ILE A 314 -0.36 -38.73 -16.44
CA ILE A 314 -0.55 -37.45 -17.12
C ILE A 314 0.82 -36.97 -17.61
N GLU A 315 0.93 -36.72 -18.92
CA GLU A 315 2.15 -36.20 -19.54
C GLU A 315 2.17 -34.67 -19.60
N THR A 316 1.01 -34.05 -19.87
CA THR A 316 0.85 -32.58 -19.96
C THR A 316 -0.26 -32.13 -19.04
N PHE A 317 0.02 -31.14 -18.21
CA PHE A 317 -0.92 -30.63 -17.22
C PHE A 317 -1.62 -29.36 -17.69
N SER A 318 -2.88 -29.24 -17.33
CA SER A 318 -3.75 -28.13 -17.72
C SER A 318 -4.67 -27.74 -16.57
N VAL A 319 -5.39 -26.63 -16.72
CA VAL A 319 -6.39 -26.15 -15.74
C VAL A 319 -7.44 -27.20 -15.40
N LYS A 320 -7.75 -28.15 -16.30
CA LYS A 320 -8.72 -29.22 -16.06
C LYS A 320 -8.26 -30.22 -14.99
N ASP A 321 -6.96 -30.33 -14.79
CA ASP A 321 -6.38 -31.24 -13.80
C ASP A 321 -6.48 -30.69 -12.39
N GLU A 322 -6.69 -29.38 -12.24
CA GLU A 322 -7.02 -28.72 -10.96
C GLU A 322 -8.47 -29.04 -10.50
N SER A 323 -8.76 -30.29 -10.33
CA SER A 323 -10.06 -30.81 -9.90
C SER A 323 -9.88 -32.03 -9.01
N GLN A 324 -10.85 -32.33 -8.16
CA GLN A 324 -10.78 -33.46 -7.22
C GLN A 324 -9.50 -33.43 -6.37
N MET A 325 -9.15 -32.26 -5.86
CA MET A 325 -7.97 -32.03 -5.03
C MET A 325 -8.26 -32.44 -3.57
N SER A 326 -7.20 -32.65 -2.82
CA SER A 326 -7.24 -32.86 -1.36
C SER A 326 -6.67 -31.64 -0.65
N LEU A 327 -7.47 -30.98 0.19
CA LEU A 327 -7.01 -29.85 0.98
C LEU A 327 -6.00 -30.34 2.03
N VAL A 328 -4.85 -29.67 2.12
CA VAL A 328 -3.79 -29.96 3.10
C VAL A 328 -3.86 -29.02 4.29
N GLY A 329 -4.16 -27.74 4.05
CA GLY A 329 -4.27 -26.73 5.10
C GLY A 329 -4.13 -25.31 4.61
N PHE A 330 -3.70 -24.44 5.51
CA PHE A 330 -3.64 -22.98 5.30
C PHE A 330 -2.28 -22.44 5.67
N ILE A 331 -1.90 -21.37 5.00
CA ILE A 331 -0.77 -20.52 5.35
C ILE A 331 -1.29 -19.10 5.59
N GLY A 332 -0.89 -18.51 6.72
CA GLY A 332 -1.30 -17.18 7.15
C GLY A 332 -0.12 -16.23 7.10
N PHE A 333 -0.31 -15.11 6.42
CA PHE A 333 0.69 -14.07 6.23
C PHE A 333 0.33 -12.82 7.02
N LEU A 334 1.34 -12.22 7.63
CA LEU A 334 1.23 -10.95 8.33
C LEU A 334 2.12 -9.92 7.63
N ASP A 335 1.63 -8.69 7.55
CA ASP A 335 2.43 -7.51 7.28
C ASP A 335 2.80 -6.88 8.64
N PRO A 336 4.00 -7.18 9.21
CA PRO A 336 4.29 -6.86 10.59
C PRO A 336 4.36 -5.34 10.79
N PRO A 337 3.70 -4.81 11.83
CA PRO A 337 3.84 -3.41 12.18
C PRO A 337 5.26 -3.11 12.65
N LYS A 338 5.78 -1.92 12.29
CA LYS A 338 7.06 -1.46 12.84
C LYS A 338 6.95 -1.30 14.35
N GLU A 339 7.96 -1.74 15.10
CA GLU A 339 8.00 -1.55 16.55
C GLU A 339 7.82 -0.09 16.97
N SER A 340 8.33 0.83 16.15
CA SER A 340 8.19 2.27 16.39
C SER A 340 6.77 2.82 16.16
N ALA A 341 5.91 2.13 15.40
CA ALA A 341 4.60 2.63 15.00
C ALA A 341 3.67 2.79 16.21
N LYS A 342 3.57 1.78 17.07
CA LYS A 342 2.74 1.82 18.30
C LYS A 342 3.11 3.01 19.17
N LEU A 343 4.40 3.15 19.50
CA LEU A 343 4.91 4.25 20.32
C LEU A 343 4.68 5.62 19.68
N ALA A 344 4.78 5.71 18.35
CA ALA A 344 4.53 6.95 17.62
C ALA A 344 3.04 7.34 17.68
N ILE A 345 2.14 6.39 17.45
CA ILE A 345 0.69 6.62 17.53
C ILE A 345 0.28 7.03 18.95
N GLU A 346 0.77 6.35 19.97
CA GLU A 346 0.50 6.70 21.39
C GLU A 346 0.97 8.13 21.71
N LYS A 347 2.17 8.52 21.29
CA LYS A 347 2.69 9.88 21.48
C LYS A 347 1.88 10.94 20.76
N LEU A 348 1.41 10.64 19.54
CA LEU A 348 0.57 11.55 18.77
C LEU A 348 -0.80 11.72 19.43
N ASN A 349 -1.43 10.64 19.86
CA ASN A 349 -2.70 10.68 20.58
C ASN A 349 -2.59 11.47 21.91
N ASN A 350 -1.50 11.27 22.67
CA ASN A 350 -1.22 12.01 23.90
C ASN A 350 -0.97 13.49 23.63
N ALA A 351 -0.49 13.86 22.45
CA ALA A 351 -0.34 15.24 21.99
C ALA A 351 -1.65 15.84 21.43
N GLY A 352 -2.77 15.12 21.50
CA GLY A 352 -4.07 15.55 20.97
C GLY A 352 -4.18 15.45 19.43
N ILE A 353 -3.31 14.69 18.78
CA ILE A 353 -3.30 14.50 17.33
C ILE A 353 -4.00 13.18 17.01
N ARG A 354 -5.11 13.27 16.29
CA ARG A 354 -5.84 12.10 15.81
C ARG A 354 -5.12 11.48 14.59
N VAL A 355 -4.78 10.19 14.71
CA VAL A 355 -4.18 9.45 13.58
C VAL A 355 -5.30 8.75 12.78
N ILE A 356 -5.28 8.92 11.46
CA ILE A 356 -6.18 8.27 10.50
C ILE A 356 -5.31 7.46 9.53
N VAL A 357 -5.53 6.15 9.48
CA VAL A 357 -4.83 5.26 8.55
C VAL A 357 -5.60 5.21 7.23
N LEU A 358 -4.90 5.49 6.13
CA LEU A 358 -5.41 5.40 4.77
C LEU A 358 -4.85 4.12 4.15
N THR A 359 -5.72 3.23 3.73
CA THR A 359 -5.33 1.95 3.13
C THR A 359 -6.42 1.44 2.20
N GLY A 360 -6.04 0.65 1.19
CA GLY A 360 -6.98 -0.11 0.36
C GLY A 360 -7.32 -1.49 0.94
N ASP A 361 -6.72 -1.87 2.08
CA ASP A 361 -7.01 -3.14 2.74
C ASP A 361 -8.41 -3.16 3.36
N ASN A 362 -8.93 -4.39 3.54
CA ASN A 362 -10.17 -4.61 4.27
C ASN A 362 -10.08 -4.08 5.71
N ALA A 363 -11.20 -3.59 6.23
CA ALA A 363 -11.32 -3.05 7.60
C ALA A 363 -10.89 -4.05 8.70
N ALA A 364 -11.08 -5.36 8.48
CA ALA A 364 -10.65 -6.40 9.42
C ALA A 364 -9.12 -6.48 9.56
N VAL A 365 -8.38 -6.32 8.44
CA VAL A 365 -6.92 -6.34 8.42
C VAL A 365 -6.31 -5.03 8.93
N THR A 366 -7.08 -3.95 8.95
CA THR A 366 -6.61 -2.60 9.34
C THR A 366 -6.80 -2.31 10.82
N LYS A 367 -7.71 -3.00 11.49
CA LYS A 367 -7.98 -2.88 12.93
C LYS A 367 -6.93 -3.56 13.76
#